data_ab28a9f77361082ecf05e0f2268a6afc
#
_entry.id   ab28a9f77361082ecf05e0f2268a6afc
#
_cell.length_a   1.000
_cell.length_b   1.000
_cell.length_c   1.000
_cell.angle_alpha   90.00
_cell.angle_beta   90.00
_cell.angle_gamma   90.00
#
_symmetry.space_group_name_H-M   'P 1'
#
loop_
_entity.id
_entity.type
_entity.pdbx_description
1 polymer ?
#
loop_
_entity_poly.entity_id
_entity_poly.type
_entity_poly.pdbx_seq_one_letter_code
_entity_poly.pdbx_strand_id
1 'polypeptide(L)'
;SPDTDNDGIKNHFDLDADGDGCYDVIEAGFEDPDNDGIIGTTSISFSLTGSPLTGEAQADQFGYSSAVNGAGNVVAVSAYQNDGNGADSGHVRAYQFQSGAWTQLGADIDGFSSGELFGSSLDLDDVGSRLIVGAPKNSSNGQFSGSVKIFDYNSGSSTWTLIGTINGDAAGDG
;
A
#
# COMPACT_ATOMS: atom_id res chain seq x y z
N SER A 1 -30.18 -22.28 -21.48
CA SER A 1 -31.09 -21.36 -20.82
C SER A 1 -31.99 -20.73 -21.89
N PRO A 2 -33.18 -20.27 -21.57
CA PRO A 2 -34.07 -19.57 -22.50
C PRO A 2 -33.38 -18.25 -22.96
N ASP A 3 -33.90 -17.71 -24.06
CA ASP A 3 -33.68 -16.42 -24.64
C ASP A 3 -35.10 -15.87 -24.87
N THR A 4 -35.57 -15.05 -23.95
CA THR A 4 -37.01 -14.73 -23.84
C THR A 4 -37.43 -13.67 -24.84
N ASP A 5 -36.62 -12.71 -25.13
CA ASP A 5 -36.86 -11.62 -26.07
C ASP A 5 -36.35 -11.94 -27.50
N ASN A 6 -35.57 -13.02 -27.65
CA ASN A 6 -34.98 -13.52 -28.90
C ASN A 6 -33.95 -12.58 -29.55
N ASP A 7 -33.18 -11.82 -28.77
CA ASP A 7 -32.13 -10.95 -29.24
C ASP A 7 -30.80 -11.71 -29.55
N GLY A 8 -30.71 -12.97 -29.11
CA GLY A 8 -29.56 -13.86 -29.31
C GLY A 8 -28.69 -13.98 -28.07
N ILE A 9 -28.96 -13.25 -27.00
CA ILE A 9 -28.30 -13.35 -25.70
C ILE A 9 -29.20 -14.24 -24.80
N LYS A 10 -28.62 -15.15 -24.08
CA LYS A 10 -29.41 -16.02 -23.19
C LYS A 10 -29.64 -15.29 -21.86
N ASN A 11 -30.85 -15.39 -21.30
CA ASN A 11 -31.30 -14.70 -20.09
C ASN A 11 -30.29 -14.60 -18.94
N HIS A 12 -29.41 -15.59 -18.78
CA HIS A 12 -28.41 -15.56 -17.68
C HIS A 12 -27.17 -14.71 -17.99
N PHE A 13 -27.06 -14.18 -19.20
CA PHE A 13 -26.04 -13.22 -19.64
C PHE A 13 -26.65 -11.90 -20.12
N ASP A 14 -27.96 -11.79 -20.05
CA ASP A 14 -28.76 -10.71 -20.55
C ASP A 14 -29.16 -9.80 -19.38
N LEU A 15 -29.00 -8.52 -19.54
CA LEU A 15 -29.36 -7.53 -18.51
C LEU A 15 -30.82 -7.09 -18.58
N ASP A 16 -31.48 -7.33 -19.69
CA ASP A 16 -32.90 -7.02 -19.98
C ASP A 16 -33.51 -8.23 -20.68
N ALA A 17 -33.69 -9.31 -19.92
CA ALA A 17 -33.95 -10.64 -20.44
C ALA A 17 -35.35 -10.80 -21.08
N ASP A 18 -36.27 -9.86 -20.88
CA ASP A 18 -37.60 -9.85 -21.54
C ASP A 18 -37.73 -8.76 -22.60
N GLY A 19 -36.72 -7.89 -22.76
CA GLY A 19 -36.61 -6.91 -23.83
C GLY A 19 -37.61 -5.73 -23.71
N ASP A 20 -38.07 -5.44 -22.50
CA ASP A 20 -39.05 -4.37 -22.29
C ASP A 20 -38.40 -2.98 -22.12
N GLY A 21 -37.06 -2.92 -22.02
CA GLY A 21 -36.26 -1.73 -21.86
C GLY A 21 -35.97 -1.34 -20.40
N CYS A 22 -36.33 -2.21 -19.48
CA CYS A 22 -35.98 -2.10 -18.06
C CYS A 22 -34.98 -3.19 -17.70
N TYR A 23 -33.89 -2.86 -17.03
CA TYR A 23 -32.95 -3.89 -16.62
C TYR A 23 -33.54 -4.79 -15.51
N ASP A 24 -33.30 -6.10 -15.62
CA ASP A 24 -33.79 -7.13 -14.68
C ASP A 24 -33.50 -6.81 -13.21
N VAL A 25 -32.41 -6.14 -12.94
CA VAL A 25 -32.01 -5.74 -11.57
C VAL A 25 -32.97 -4.70 -10.98
N ILE A 26 -33.53 -3.80 -11.80
CA ILE A 26 -34.48 -2.77 -11.39
C ILE A 26 -35.85 -3.43 -11.15
N GLU A 27 -36.30 -4.34 -12.04
CA GLU A 27 -37.53 -5.09 -11.92
C GLU A 27 -37.53 -6.03 -10.71
N ALA A 28 -36.37 -6.58 -10.36
CA ALA A 28 -36.18 -7.38 -9.15
C ALA A 28 -36.17 -6.53 -7.85
N GLY A 29 -36.33 -5.20 -7.97
CA GLY A 29 -36.42 -4.27 -6.84
C GLY A 29 -35.08 -3.87 -6.23
N PHE A 30 -34.00 -4.02 -6.98
CA PHE A 30 -32.69 -3.50 -6.58
C PHE A 30 -32.49 -2.08 -7.12
N GLU A 31 -31.66 -1.30 -6.44
CA GLU A 31 -31.27 0.04 -6.91
C GLU A 31 -30.12 -0.05 -7.92
N ASP A 32 -30.32 0.59 -9.08
CA ASP A 32 -29.32 0.79 -10.12
C ASP A 32 -29.32 2.29 -10.50
N PRO A 33 -28.64 3.14 -9.69
CA PRO A 33 -28.69 4.60 -9.84
C PRO A 33 -28.00 5.14 -11.10
N ASP A 34 -27.09 4.41 -11.70
CA ASP A 34 -26.38 4.78 -12.94
C ASP A 34 -26.92 4.08 -14.19
N ASN A 35 -27.90 3.22 -14.00
CA ASN A 35 -28.66 2.53 -15.05
C ASN A 35 -27.76 1.74 -16.01
N ASP A 36 -26.79 1.01 -15.45
CA ASP A 36 -25.86 0.17 -16.20
C ASP A 36 -26.21 -1.33 -16.19
N GLY A 37 -27.32 -1.69 -15.52
CA GLY A 37 -27.84 -3.06 -15.40
C GLY A 37 -27.13 -3.90 -14.34
N ILE A 38 -26.28 -3.32 -13.51
CA ILE A 38 -25.52 -4.00 -12.47
C ILE A 38 -25.94 -3.49 -11.09
N ILE A 39 -26.17 -4.39 -10.14
CA ILE A 39 -26.54 -4.01 -8.77
C ILE A 39 -25.39 -3.22 -8.13
N GLY A 40 -25.62 -1.96 -7.81
CA GLY A 40 -24.64 -1.11 -7.16
C GLY A 40 -24.92 0.37 -7.32
N THR A 41 -24.19 1.18 -6.62
CA THR A 41 -24.44 2.62 -6.57
C THR A 41 -23.42 3.44 -7.32
N THR A 42 -22.71 2.96 -8.25
CA THR A 42 -21.81 3.78 -9.08
C THR A 42 -20.72 2.93 -9.72
N SER A 43 -20.38 3.26 -10.92
CA SER A 43 -19.07 2.89 -11.50
C SER A 43 -18.01 3.12 -10.44
N ILE A 44 -17.28 2.09 -10.02
CA ILE A 44 -16.13 2.29 -9.14
C ILE A 44 -15.10 3.07 -9.92
N SER A 45 -15.16 4.38 -9.81
CA SER A 45 -14.18 5.27 -10.39
C SER A 45 -12.98 5.33 -9.46
N PHE A 46 -11.89 4.67 -9.83
CA PHE A 46 -10.61 4.87 -9.18
C PHE A 46 -10.00 6.19 -9.67
N SER A 47 -10.14 7.23 -8.89
CA SER A 47 -9.44 8.49 -9.15
C SER A 47 -8.17 8.57 -8.31
N LEU A 48 -7.09 9.07 -8.93
CA LEU A 48 -5.86 9.35 -8.19
C LEU A 48 -6.13 10.44 -7.14
N THR A 49 -5.95 10.12 -5.87
CA THR A 49 -6.18 11.06 -4.76
C THR A 49 -4.84 11.66 -4.32
N GLY A 50 -4.65 12.95 -4.56
CA GLY A 50 -3.40 13.67 -4.31
C GLY A 50 -2.38 13.54 -5.44
N SER A 51 -1.22 14.16 -5.26
CA SER A 51 -0.11 14.05 -6.20
C SER A 51 0.59 12.70 -6.08
N PRO A 52 1.14 12.14 -7.17
CA PRO A 52 1.94 10.93 -7.09
C PRO A 52 3.12 11.08 -6.12
N LEU A 53 3.37 10.05 -5.32
CA LEU A 53 4.59 9.94 -4.52
C LEU A 53 5.70 9.39 -5.42
N THR A 54 6.86 10.03 -5.42
CA THR A 54 7.99 9.66 -6.28
C THR A 54 9.25 9.40 -5.46
N GLY A 55 10.08 8.49 -5.93
CA GLY A 55 11.42 8.25 -5.39
C GLY A 55 12.39 9.40 -5.67
N GLU A 56 13.53 9.40 -5.01
CA GLU A 56 14.57 10.44 -5.09
C GLU A 56 15.47 10.24 -6.28
N ALA A 57 15.91 9.01 -6.52
CA ALA A 57 16.87 8.70 -7.56
C ALA A 57 16.48 7.45 -8.37
N GLN A 58 17.14 7.32 -9.52
CA GLN A 58 17.01 6.14 -10.35
C GLN A 58 17.67 4.96 -9.66
N ALA A 59 17.05 3.79 -9.74
CA ALA A 59 17.49 2.53 -9.16
C ALA A 59 17.23 2.34 -7.66
N ASP A 60 16.85 3.35 -6.89
CA ASP A 60 16.49 3.22 -5.46
C ASP A 60 15.31 2.28 -5.20
N GLN A 61 14.53 2.02 -6.26
CA GLN A 61 13.34 1.16 -6.23
C GLN A 61 12.28 1.60 -5.21
N PHE A 62 11.96 2.91 -5.21
CA PHE A 62 10.86 3.44 -4.42
C PHE A 62 9.53 2.76 -4.80
N GLY A 63 8.77 2.32 -3.80
CA GLY A 63 7.56 1.51 -4.00
C GLY A 63 7.80 0.00 -3.91
N TYR A 64 9.02 -0.46 -3.57
CA TYR A 64 9.32 -1.89 -3.46
C TYR A 64 8.44 -2.59 -2.41
N SER A 65 8.31 -2.00 -1.24
CA SER A 65 7.36 -2.43 -0.22
C SER A 65 6.53 -1.23 0.23
N SER A 66 5.26 -1.44 0.52
CA SER A 66 4.36 -0.41 1.01
C SER A 66 3.35 -0.98 2.00
N ALA A 67 2.94 -0.17 2.96
CA ALA A 67 1.86 -0.46 3.89
C ALA A 67 0.95 0.75 4.05
N VAL A 68 -0.30 0.49 4.41
CA VAL A 68 -1.31 1.52 4.69
C VAL A 68 -1.98 1.22 6.01
N ASN A 69 -2.25 2.24 6.81
CA ASN A 69 -2.95 2.09 8.09
C ASN A 69 -4.44 1.76 7.91
N GLY A 70 -5.12 1.34 8.97
CA GLY A 70 -6.52 0.93 8.94
C GLY A 70 -7.50 2.00 8.43
N ALA A 71 -7.18 3.28 8.59
CA ALA A 71 -8.00 4.39 8.08
C ALA A 71 -7.69 4.78 6.62
N GLY A 72 -6.65 4.22 6.00
CA GLY A 72 -6.24 4.53 4.63
C GLY A 72 -5.62 5.92 4.43
N ASN A 73 -5.26 6.61 5.51
CA ASN A 73 -4.77 7.99 5.47
C ASN A 73 -3.29 8.15 5.87
N VAL A 74 -2.61 7.07 6.24
CA VAL A 74 -1.16 7.03 6.43
C VAL A 74 -0.59 5.87 5.61
N VAL A 75 0.44 6.14 4.82
CA VAL A 75 1.16 5.13 4.04
C VAL A 75 2.64 5.18 4.37
N ALA A 76 3.29 4.03 4.39
CA ALA A 76 4.74 3.91 4.40
C ALA A 76 5.19 3.26 3.10
N VAL A 77 6.29 3.75 2.53
CA VAL A 77 6.83 3.29 1.25
C VAL A 77 8.34 3.17 1.36
N SER A 78 8.89 2.07 0.91
CA SER A 78 10.34 1.83 0.93
C SER A 78 11.00 2.07 -0.42
N ALA A 79 12.31 2.36 -0.34
CA ALA A 79 13.28 2.33 -1.42
C ALA A 79 14.51 1.58 -0.90
N TYR A 80 14.47 0.26 -0.96
CA TYR A 80 15.43 -0.61 -0.26
C TYR A 80 16.86 -0.57 -0.82
N GLN A 81 17.05 0.03 -1.99
CA GLN A 81 18.37 0.28 -2.60
C GLN A 81 18.79 1.75 -2.55
N ASN A 82 18.11 2.57 -1.75
CA ASN A 82 18.54 3.95 -1.57
C ASN A 82 19.92 4.03 -0.91
N ASP A 83 20.72 5.01 -1.36
CA ASP A 83 22.12 5.18 -0.97
C ASP A 83 22.32 6.26 0.12
N GLY A 84 21.25 6.75 0.74
CA GLY A 84 21.28 7.89 1.66
C GLY A 84 22.25 7.75 2.84
N ASN A 85 22.43 6.53 3.35
CA ASN A 85 23.38 6.21 4.42
C ASN A 85 24.43 5.16 4.00
N GLY A 86 24.76 5.13 2.72
CA GLY A 86 25.70 4.20 2.11
C GLY A 86 25.03 3.33 1.04
N ALA A 87 25.84 2.77 0.15
CA ALA A 87 25.34 2.00 -1.00
C ALA A 87 24.36 0.92 -0.55
N ASP A 88 23.16 0.90 -1.16
CA ASP A 88 22.07 -0.04 -0.85
C ASP A 88 21.73 -0.12 0.65
N SER A 89 21.87 0.97 1.40
CA SER A 89 21.44 1.01 2.81
C SER A 89 19.92 0.87 2.94
N GLY A 90 19.20 1.42 1.98
CA GLY A 90 17.74 1.49 1.94
C GLY A 90 17.17 2.60 2.81
N HIS A 91 15.92 2.99 2.52
CA HIS A 91 15.15 3.90 3.37
C HIS A 91 13.65 3.58 3.32
N VAL A 92 12.91 4.16 4.28
CA VAL A 92 11.44 4.19 4.32
C VAL A 92 10.98 5.62 4.53
N ARG A 93 9.93 6.03 3.81
CA ARG A 93 9.21 7.28 4.00
C ARG A 93 7.78 6.99 4.38
N ALA A 94 7.28 7.71 5.38
CA ALA A 94 5.86 7.70 5.72
C ALA A 94 5.20 8.99 5.24
N TYR A 95 3.94 8.91 4.82
CA TYR A 95 3.14 10.04 4.35
C TYR A 95 1.77 10.00 4.98
N GLN A 96 1.20 11.17 5.24
CA GLN A 96 -0.16 11.34 5.71
C GLN A 96 -0.98 12.10 4.67
N PHE A 97 -2.19 11.60 4.38
CA PHE A 97 -3.14 12.28 3.53
C PHE A 97 -3.91 13.31 4.34
N GLN A 98 -3.76 14.58 4.00
CA GLN A 98 -4.47 15.69 4.62
C GLN A 98 -4.85 16.73 3.58
N SER A 99 -6.06 17.27 3.67
CA SER A 99 -6.55 18.36 2.83
C SER A 99 -6.38 18.11 1.31
N GLY A 100 -6.54 16.85 0.88
CA GLY A 100 -6.44 16.46 -0.52
C GLY A 100 -5.02 16.20 -1.03
N ALA A 101 -4.02 16.18 -0.16
CA ALA A 101 -2.62 15.94 -0.53
C ALA A 101 -1.92 14.97 0.43
N TRP A 102 -0.94 14.24 -0.11
CA TRP A 102 0.00 13.45 0.66
C TRP A 102 1.15 14.34 1.15
N THR A 103 1.36 14.39 2.45
CA THR A 103 2.45 15.15 3.08
C THR A 103 3.34 14.19 3.84
N GLN A 104 4.65 14.32 3.71
CA GLN A 104 5.59 13.43 4.40
C GLN A 104 5.46 13.58 5.91
N LEU A 105 5.42 12.46 6.60
CA LEU A 105 5.24 12.33 8.03
C LEU A 105 6.59 12.08 8.71
N GLY A 106 7.23 13.15 9.14
CA GLY A 106 8.60 13.13 9.67
C GLY A 106 9.68 13.17 8.58
N ALA A 107 10.93 12.93 8.98
CA ALA A 107 12.06 12.79 8.07
C ALA A 107 12.12 11.34 7.51
N ASP A 108 13.02 11.12 6.56
CA ASP A 108 13.36 9.81 6.06
C ASP A 108 13.85 8.91 7.19
N ILE A 109 13.50 7.65 7.13
CA ILE A 109 13.99 6.62 8.05
C ILE A 109 15.00 5.81 7.26
N ASP A 110 16.28 6.17 7.40
CA ASP A 110 17.37 5.55 6.65
C ASP A 110 17.81 4.23 7.28
N GLY A 111 18.32 3.34 6.45
CA GLY A 111 19.06 2.16 6.87
C GLY A 111 20.33 2.56 7.66
N PHE A 112 20.84 1.66 8.45
CA PHE A 112 21.91 1.92 9.40
C PHE A 112 23.29 1.54 8.85
N SER A 113 23.31 0.74 7.80
CA SER A 113 24.54 0.21 7.22
C SER A 113 24.42 0.02 5.71
N SER A 114 25.51 0.24 5.01
CA SER A 114 25.61 -0.07 3.59
C SER A 114 25.27 -1.53 3.31
N GLY A 115 24.44 -1.78 2.31
CA GLY A 115 24.06 -3.11 1.84
C GLY A 115 23.09 -3.89 2.72
N GLU A 116 22.52 -3.28 3.78
CA GLU A 116 21.58 -4.01 4.64
C GLU A 116 20.17 -4.18 4.04
N LEU A 117 19.87 -3.44 2.97
CA LEU A 117 18.60 -3.46 2.26
C LEU A 117 17.40 -3.17 3.19
N PHE A 118 17.53 -2.14 4.01
CA PHE A 118 16.46 -1.66 4.91
C PHE A 118 15.24 -1.24 4.11
N GLY A 119 14.05 -1.71 4.53
CA GLY A 119 12.82 -1.50 3.77
C GLY A 119 12.48 -2.64 2.80
N SER A 120 13.21 -3.76 2.82
CA SER A 120 12.84 -4.95 2.03
C SER A 120 11.46 -5.49 2.38
N SER A 121 11.01 -5.29 3.60
CA SER A 121 9.64 -5.50 4.06
C SER A 121 9.28 -4.42 5.06
N LEU A 122 8.00 -4.06 5.14
CA LEU A 122 7.50 -3.12 6.13
C LEU A 122 6.02 -3.36 6.41
N ASP A 123 5.57 -2.91 7.56
CA ASP A 123 4.17 -2.89 7.95
C ASP A 123 3.88 -1.72 8.90
N LEU A 124 2.64 -1.24 8.91
CA LEU A 124 2.14 -0.16 9.77
C LEU A 124 1.03 -0.69 10.68
N ASP A 125 0.97 -0.17 11.91
CA ASP A 125 -0.19 -0.40 12.79
C ASP A 125 -1.46 0.29 12.25
N ASP A 126 -2.62 -0.10 12.75
CA ASP A 126 -3.92 0.45 12.33
C ASP A 126 -4.03 1.97 12.49
N VAL A 127 -3.29 2.55 13.44
CA VAL A 127 -3.27 3.99 13.69
C VAL A 127 -2.32 4.72 12.73
N GLY A 128 -1.31 4.05 12.19
CA GLY A 128 -0.26 4.65 11.36
C GLY A 128 0.82 5.35 12.17
N SER A 129 1.02 4.94 13.42
CA SER A 129 1.99 5.53 14.34
C SER A 129 3.13 4.60 14.73
N ARG A 130 3.03 3.31 14.42
CA ARG A 130 4.09 2.32 14.61
C ARG A 130 4.43 1.65 13.29
N LEU A 131 5.70 1.64 12.95
CA LEU A 131 6.26 1.06 11.74
C LEU A 131 7.24 -0.05 12.11
N ILE A 132 7.12 -1.20 11.45
CA ILE A 132 8.09 -2.29 11.51
C ILE A 132 8.77 -2.44 10.15
N VAL A 133 10.11 -2.58 10.14
CA VAL A 133 10.91 -2.60 8.92
C VAL A 133 11.95 -3.71 8.97
N GLY A 134 11.99 -4.54 7.93
CA GLY A 134 12.97 -5.59 7.73
C GLY A 134 14.21 -5.11 6.94
N ALA A 135 15.36 -5.60 7.36
CA ALA A 135 16.67 -5.42 6.74
C ALA A 135 17.38 -6.79 6.66
N PRO A 136 17.09 -7.60 5.62
CA PRO A 136 17.53 -9.00 5.58
C PRO A 136 19.02 -9.19 5.47
N LYS A 137 19.76 -8.20 4.95
CA LYS A 137 21.24 -8.27 4.85
C LYS A 137 21.97 -7.53 5.98
N ASN A 138 21.25 -7.09 7.02
CA ASN A 138 21.92 -6.60 8.22
C ASN A 138 22.89 -7.65 8.77
N SER A 139 24.06 -7.22 9.22
CA SER A 139 25.13 -8.12 9.64
C SER A 139 25.57 -7.91 11.09
N SER A 140 24.66 -7.44 11.96
CA SER A 140 24.96 -7.15 13.37
C SER A 140 25.38 -8.39 14.17
N ASN A 141 24.84 -9.57 13.86
CA ASN A 141 25.13 -10.84 14.51
C ASN A 141 25.81 -11.88 13.60
N GLY A 142 26.48 -11.41 12.57
CA GLY A 142 27.11 -12.25 11.56
C GLY A 142 26.65 -11.86 10.16
N GLN A 143 27.40 -12.28 9.14
CA GLN A 143 27.14 -11.90 7.76
C GLN A 143 25.71 -12.29 7.35
N PHE A 144 24.88 -11.28 6.96
CA PHE A 144 23.51 -11.47 6.57
C PHE A 144 22.64 -12.19 7.63
N SER A 145 22.84 -11.85 8.90
CA SER A 145 22.01 -12.37 9.98
C SER A 145 20.58 -11.82 9.94
N GLY A 146 20.39 -10.70 9.23
CA GLY A 146 19.10 -10.01 9.18
C GLY A 146 18.79 -9.22 10.45
N SER A 147 17.89 -8.26 10.33
CA SER A 147 17.30 -7.55 11.46
C SER A 147 15.91 -7.01 11.13
N VAL A 148 15.11 -6.82 12.17
CA VAL A 148 13.85 -6.09 12.12
C VAL A 148 13.93 -4.93 13.09
N LYS A 149 13.52 -3.73 12.65
CA LYS A 149 13.53 -2.52 13.46
C LYS A 149 12.11 -1.99 13.62
N ILE A 150 11.79 -1.49 14.80
CA ILE A 150 10.47 -0.99 15.17
C ILE A 150 10.60 0.48 15.55
N PHE A 151 9.76 1.32 14.94
CA PHE A 151 9.75 2.76 15.14
C PHE A 151 8.39 3.22 15.62
N ASP A 152 8.35 4.20 16.51
CA ASP A 152 7.15 4.95 16.87
C ASP A 152 7.26 6.39 16.38
N TYR A 153 6.14 6.88 15.83
CA TYR A 153 6.01 8.29 15.44
C TYR A 153 5.58 9.15 16.61
N ASN A 154 6.36 10.19 16.87
CA ASN A 154 6.03 11.21 17.86
C ASN A 154 5.46 12.45 17.15
N SER A 155 4.16 12.66 17.25
CA SER A 155 3.48 13.81 16.62
C SER A 155 3.88 15.16 17.21
N GLY A 156 4.35 15.21 18.47
CA GLY A 156 4.80 16.44 19.10
C GLY A 156 6.14 16.96 18.59
N SER A 157 7.03 16.03 18.16
CA SER A 157 8.34 16.36 17.55
C SER A 157 8.38 16.12 16.05
N SER A 158 7.35 15.53 15.47
CA SER A 158 7.29 15.10 14.07
C SER A 158 8.45 14.19 13.66
N THR A 159 8.78 13.22 14.52
CA THR A 159 9.92 12.30 14.31
C THR A 159 9.54 10.84 14.50
N TRP A 160 10.13 9.97 13.69
CA TRP A 160 10.15 8.53 13.91
C TRP A 160 11.31 8.18 14.84
N THR A 161 11.04 7.45 15.90
CA THR A 161 12.02 7.06 16.93
C THR A 161 12.14 5.54 16.96
N LEU A 162 13.36 5.02 16.82
CA LEU A 162 13.63 3.60 16.98
C LEU A 162 13.36 3.18 18.43
N ILE A 163 12.43 2.25 18.63
CA ILE A 163 12.03 1.75 19.94
C ILE A 163 12.44 0.28 20.17
N GLY A 164 12.81 -0.45 19.13
CA GLY A 164 13.20 -1.84 19.22
C GLY A 164 13.96 -2.35 18.01
N THR A 165 14.84 -3.31 18.25
CA THR A 165 15.55 -4.06 17.22
C THR A 165 15.54 -5.54 17.57
N ILE A 166 15.21 -6.37 16.60
CA ILE A 166 15.30 -7.82 16.66
C ILE A 166 16.30 -8.25 15.60
N ASN A 167 17.35 -8.94 16.00
CA ASN A 167 18.38 -9.43 15.08
C ASN A 167 18.25 -10.95 14.90
N GLY A 168 18.60 -11.45 13.73
CA GLY A 168 18.80 -12.87 13.53
C GLY A 168 19.93 -13.42 14.41
N ASP A 169 19.86 -14.69 14.76
CA ASP A 169 20.74 -15.31 15.75
C ASP A 169 22.12 -15.62 15.17
N ALA A 170 22.21 -15.92 13.88
CA ALA A 170 23.44 -16.35 13.23
C ALA A 170 23.58 -15.84 11.80
N ALA A 171 24.78 -15.99 11.26
CA ALA A 171 25.04 -15.65 9.85
C ALA A 171 24.14 -16.47 8.91
N GLY A 172 23.47 -15.78 7.97
CA GLY A 172 22.60 -16.37 6.96
C GLY A 172 21.15 -16.58 7.38
N ASP A 173 20.72 -16.05 8.51
CA ASP A 173 19.30 -16.13 8.97
C ASP A 173 18.40 -15.07 8.31
N GLY A 174 18.94 -14.13 7.56
CA GLY A 174 18.25 -13.00 6.96
C GLY A 174 17.61 -13.22 5.59
#